data_cf04b99779dfd941592ffccc67e31c62
#
_entry.id   cf04b99779dfd941592ffccc67e31c62
#
_cell.length_a   1.000
_cell.length_b   1.000
_cell.length_c   1.000
_cell.angle_alpha   90.00
_cell.angle_beta   90.00
_cell.angle_gamma   90.00
#
_symmetry.space_group_name_H-M   'P 1'
#
loop_
_entity.id
_entity.type
_entity.pdbx_description
1 polymer ?
#
loop_
_entity_poly.entity_id
_entity_poly.type
_entity_poly.pdbx_seq_one_letter_code
_entity_poly.pdbx_strand_id
1 'polypeptide(L)'
;MTRFLLCSFALVLLYPSGIDMYLVGLPRIAQDLGASEAQLHIAFSVYLAGMASAMLFAGRIADRSGRKPVAIVGAAIFVIASLLCAQAHTSSHFLTGRFIQGIGAGCCYVVAFAILRDTLDDRRRAKVLSLLNGITCIIPVLAPVLGHLIMLKFPWQSLFYTMIGMG
;
A
#
# COMPACT_ATOMS: atom_id res chain seq x y z
N MET A 1 16.22 -8.89 16.44
CA MET A 1 15.06 -8.08 16.89
C MET A 1 14.88 -6.85 16.01
N THR A 2 15.89 -6.00 15.83
CA THR A 2 15.82 -4.77 15.02
C THR A 2 15.39 -5.02 13.56
N ARG A 3 15.87 -6.08 12.90
CA ARG A 3 15.50 -6.42 11.52
C ARG A 3 14.01 -6.74 11.35
N PHE A 4 13.40 -7.45 12.30
CA PHE A 4 11.96 -7.75 12.25
C PHE A 4 11.11 -6.49 12.43
N LEU A 5 11.52 -5.58 13.29
CA LEU A 5 10.86 -4.29 13.46
C LEU A 5 10.94 -3.46 12.18
N LEU A 6 12.12 -3.34 11.58
CA LEU A 6 12.30 -2.61 10.32
C LEU A 6 11.45 -3.19 9.19
N CYS A 7 11.42 -4.53 9.03
CA CYS A 7 10.55 -5.18 8.05
C CYS A 7 9.07 -4.89 8.32
N SER A 8 8.62 -4.97 9.60
CA SER A 8 7.21 -4.66 9.92
C SER A 8 6.87 -3.21 9.63
N PHE A 9 7.77 -2.27 9.92
CA PHE A 9 7.58 -0.85 9.56
C PHE A 9 7.48 -0.67 8.05
N ALA A 10 8.39 -1.25 7.26
CA ALA A 10 8.36 -1.18 5.81
C ALA A 10 7.03 -1.73 5.24
N LEU A 11 6.58 -2.90 5.71
CA LEU A 11 5.32 -3.51 5.28
C LEU A 11 4.09 -2.66 5.61
N VAL A 12 4.05 -2.01 6.78
CA VAL A 12 2.95 -1.12 7.16
C VAL A 12 2.91 0.13 6.29
N LEU A 13 4.07 0.64 5.88
CA LEU A 13 4.16 1.86 5.05
C LEU A 13 3.58 1.68 3.65
N LEU A 14 3.52 0.45 3.11
CA LEU A 14 2.92 0.18 1.80
C LEU A 14 1.44 0.58 1.75
N TYR A 15 0.70 0.39 2.83
CA TYR A 15 -0.72 0.73 2.90
C TYR A 15 -1.00 2.22 2.66
N PRO A 16 -0.49 3.16 3.48
CA PRO A 16 -0.78 4.57 3.30
C PRO A 16 -0.13 5.15 2.04
N SER A 17 1.06 4.67 1.65
CA SER A 17 1.70 5.10 0.40
C SER A 17 0.82 4.79 -0.81
N GLY A 18 0.21 3.61 -0.84
CA GLY A 18 -0.72 3.21 -1.90
C GLY A 18 -1.99 4.07 -1.96
N ILE A 19 -2.38 4.73 -0.88
CA ILE A 19 -3.56 5.59 -0.80
C ILE A 19 -3.22 7.05 -1.12
N ASP A 20 -2.24 7.60 -0.40
CA ASP A 20 -2.08 9.05 -0.35
C ASP A 20 -1.27 9.61 -1.53
N MET A 21 -0.29 8.83 -2.02
CA MET A 21 0.57 9.32 -3.11
C MET A 21 -0.17 9.49 -4.43
N TYR A 22 -1.13 8.60 -4.79
CA TYR A 22 -1.80 8.71 -6.08
C TYR A 22 -2.85 9.82 -6.13
N LEU A 23 -3.39 10.26 -4.98
CA LEU A 23 -4.41 11.31 -4.90
C LEU A 23 -3.95 12.61 -5.56
N VAL A 24 -2.67 12.94 -5.44
CA VAL A 24 -2.08 14.13 -6.08
C VAL A 24 -2.06 14.02 -7.60
N GLY A 25 -1.89 12.79 -8.12
CA GLY A 25 -1.90 12.51 -9.56
C GLY A 25 -3.29 12.44 -10.18
N LEU A 26 -4.34 12.37 -9.36
CA LEU A 26 -5.70 12.07 -9.76
C LEU A 26 -6.22 12.93 -10.94
N PRO A 27 -6.05 14.27 -10.98
CA PRO A 27 -6.49 15.08 -12.13
C PRO A 27 -5.76 14.73 -13.44
N ARG A 28 -4.45 14.45 -13.39
CA ARG A 28 -3.67 14.06 -14.57
C ARG A 28 -4.00 12.65 -15.03
N ILE A 29 -4.17 11.72 -14.09
CA ILE A 29 -4.61 10.35 -14.38
C ILE A 29 -5.98 10.38 -15.05
N ALA A 30 -6.92 11.23 -14.59
CA ALA A 30 -8.22 11.41 -15.20
C ALA A 30 -8.12 11.82 -16.66
N GLN A 31 -7.32 12.84 -16.94
CA GLN A 31 -7.10 13.35 -18.29
C GLN A 31 -6.49 12.29 -19.22
N ASP A 32 -5.43 11.62 -18.77
CA ASP A 32 -4.71 10.63 -19.59
C ASP A 32 -5.54 9.36 -19.87
N LEU A 33 -6.37 8.94 -18.91
CA LEU A 33 -7.23 7.76 -19.05
C LEU A 33 -8.60 8.08 -19.68
N GLY A 34 -8.90 9.35 -19.98
CA GLY A 34 -10.21 9.77 -20.47
C GLY A 34 -11.34 9.47 -19.51
N ALA A 35 -11.06 9.48 -18.19
CA ALA A 35 -11.98 9.14 -17.13
C ALA A 35 -12.49 10.40 -16.43
N SER A 36 -13.72 10.35 -15.87
CA SER A 36 -14.17 11.39 -14.96
C SER A 36 -13.46 11.26 -13.60
N GLU A 37 -13.28 12.39 -12.90
CA GLU A 37 -12.73 12.38 -11.55
C GLU A 37 -13.53 11.48 -10.61
N ALA A 38 -14.86 11.44 -10.76
CA ALA A 38 -15.74 10.56 -10.00
C ALA A 38 -15.41 9.08 -10.19
N GLN A 39 -15.07 8.65 -11.41
CA GLN A 39 -14.63 7.28 -11.68
C GLN A 39 -13.31 6.96 -10.99
N LEU A 40 -12.40 7.92 -10.89
CA LEU A 40 -11.11 7.71 -10.22
C LEU A 40 -11.21 7.79 -8.69
N HIS A 41 -12.20 8.51 -8.14
CA HIS A 41 -12.50 8.41 -6.71
C HIS A 41 -12.93 6.99 -6.29
N ILE A 42 -13.56 6.23 -7.19
CA ILE A 42 -13.86 4.81 -6.98
C ILE A 42 -12.57 3.99 -6.79
N ALA A 43 -11.46 4.40 -7.38
CA ALA A 43 -10.17 3.70 -7.23
C ALA A 43 -9.70 3.60 -5.78
N PHE A 44 -10.01 4.60 -4.96
CA PHE A 44 -9.77 4.56 -3.51
C PHE A 44 -10.60 3.45 -2.84
N SER A 45 -11.90 3.41 -3.12
CA SER A 45 -12.81 2.40 -2.57
C SER A 45 -12.46 1.00 -3.03
N VAL A 46 -12.08 0.84 -4.29
CA VAL A 46 -11.66 -0.43 -4.90
C VAL A 46 -10.36 -0.95 -4.25
N TYR A 47 -9.41 -0.07 -3.99
CA TYR A 47 -8.18 -0.42 -3.27
C TYR A 47 -8.51 -0.90 -1.85
N LEU A 48 -9.37 -0.18 -1.11
CA LEU A 48 -9.78 -0.59 0.23
C LEU A 48 -10.58 -1.89 0.23
N ALA A 49 -11.42 -2.15 -0.78
CA ALA A 49 -12.13 -3.41 -0.94
C ALA A 49 -11.17 -4.58 -1.16
N GLY A 50 -10.13 -4.40 -2.00
CA GLY A 50 -9.06 -5.37 -2.17
C GLY A 50 -8.31 -5.64 -0.86
N MET A 51 -7.97 -4.61 -0.13
CA MET A 51 -7.30 -4.71 1.17
C MET A 51 -8.17 -5.45 2.19
N ALA A 52 -9.44 -5.07 2.33
CA ALA A 52 -10.36 -5.70 3.26
C ALA A 52 -10.56 -7.19 2.95
N SER A 53 -10.72 -7.55 1.66
CA SER A 53 -10.83 -8.95 1.24
C SER A 53 -9.60 -9.76 1.60
N ALA A 54 -8.39 -9.22 1.38
CA ALA A 54 -7.15 -9.87 1.76
C ALA A 54 -7.02 -10.06 3.28
N MET A 55 -7.41 -9.05 4.07
CA MET A 55 -7.32 -9.11 5.53
C MET A 55 -8.14 -10.24 6.15
N LEU A 56 -9.27 -10.63 5.52
CA LEU A 56 -10.11 -11.74 5.98
C LEU A 56 -9.39 -13.10 5.92
N PHE A 57 -8.49 -13.28 4.98
CA PHE A 57 -7.83 -14.57 4.72
C PHE A 57 -6.34 -14.58 5.06
N ALA A 58 -5.65 -13.45 4.89
CA ALA A 58 -4.20 -13.34 5.07
C ALA A 58 -3.73 -13.78 6.46
N GLY A 59 -4.48 -13.48 7.51
CA GLY A 59 -4.17 -13.91 8.87
C GLY A 59 -4.14 -15.43 8.99
N ARG A 60 -5.18 -16.12 8.53
CA ARG A 60 -5.28 -17.58 8.57
C ARG A 60 -4.19 -18.25 7.72
N ILE A 61 -3.91 -17.69 6.56
CA ILE A 61 -2.84 -18.20 5.68
C ILE A 61 -1.48 -18.02 6.36
N ALA A 62 -1.22 -16.86 6.96
CA ALA A 62 0.02 -16.57 7.66
C ALA A 62 0.22 -17.43 8.93
N ASP A 63 -0.87 -17.84 9.59
CA ASP A 63 -0.81 -18.76 10.73
C ASP A 63 -0.43 -20.19 10.29
N ARG A 64 -0.83 -20.62 9.09
CA ARG A 64 -0.56 -21.97 8.55
C ARG A 64 0.77 -22.06 7.80
N SER A 65 1.05 -21.10 6.92
CA SER A 65 2.22 -21.11 6.02
C SER A 65 3.42 -20.37 6.59
N GLY A 66 3.25 -19.66 7.71
CA GLY A 66 4.26 -18.79 8.29
C GLY A 66 4.14 -17.32 7.81
N ARG A 67 4.73 -16.42 8.58
CA ARG A 67 4.64 -14.96 8.32
C ARG A 67 5.42 -14.54 7.07
N LYS A 68 6.64 -15.10 6.91
CA LYS A 68 7.57 -14.70 5.85
C LYS A 68 7.03 -14.92 4.43
N PRO A 69 6.51 -16.11 4.05
CA PRO A 69 6.02 -16.32 2.68
C PRO A 69 4.83 -15.40 2.35
N VAL A 70 3.92 -15.17 3.29
CA VAL A 70 2.76 -14.27 3.05
C VAL A 70 3.21 -12.83 2.89
N ALA A 71 4.22 -12.37 3.66
CA ALA A 71 4.80 -11.04 3.48
C ALA A 71 5.43 -10.87 2.09
N ILE A 72 6.23 -11.84 1.65
CA ILE A 72 6.90 -11.80 0.33
C ILE A 72 5.88 -11.82 -0.81
N VAL A 73 4.89 -12.70 -0.74
CA VAL A 73 3.82 -12.78 -1.75
C VAL A 73 3.00 -11.49 -1.76
N GLY A 74 2.64 -10.94 -0.59
CA GLY A 74 1.92 -9.68 -0.48
C GLY A 74 2.69 -8.50 -1.09
N ALA A 75 3.99 -8.39 -0.78
CA ALA A 75 4.85 -7.37 -1.36
C ALA A 75 4.99 -7.54 -2.88
N ALA A 76 5.20 -8.77 -3.36
CA ALA A 76 5.27 -9.05 -4.80
C ALA A 76 3.96 -8.67 -5.52
N ILE A 77 2.80 -9.01 -4.96
CA ILE A 77 1.49 -8.61 -5.49
C ILE A 77 1.38 -7.08 -5.55
N PHE A 78 1.79 -6.38 -4.49
CA PHE A 78 1.76 -4.92 -4.44
C PHE A 78 2.64 -4.28 -5.52
N VAL A 79 3.87 -4.79 -5.69
CA VAL A 79 4.83 -4.30 -6.72
C VAL A 79 4.29 -4.54 -8.13
N ILE A 80 3.82 -5.76 -8.43
CA ILE A 80 3.27 -6.11 -9.75
C ILE A 80 2.02 -5.26 -10.05
N ALA A 81 1.13 -5.11 -9.09
CA ALA A 81 -0.07 -4.30 -9.25
C ALA A 81 0.26 -2.80 -9.42
N SER A 82 1.28 -2.29 -8.74
CA SER A 82 1.78 -0.92 -8.95
C SER A 82 2.30 -0.73 -10.37
N LEU A 83 3.01 -1.72 -10.92
CA LEU A 83 3.44 -1.70 -12.32
C LEU A 83 2.24 -1.72 -13.29
N LEU A 84 1.23 -2.54 -13.02
CA LEU A 84 0.00 -2.56 -13.81
C LEU A 84 -0.73 -1.21 -13.78
N CYS A 85 -0.79 -0.55 -12.64
CA CYS A 85 -1.36 0.80 -12.52
C CYS A 85 -0.54 1.83 -13.32
N ALA A 86 0.80 1.77 -13.26
CA ALA A 86 1.67 2.67 -14.01
C ALA A 86 1.53 2.52 -15.54
N GLN A 87 1.20 1.33 -16.01
CA GLN A 87 1.02 1.01 -17.43
C GLN A 87 -0.46 1.01 -17.87
N ALA A 88 -1.36 1.50 -17.04
CA ALA A 88 -2.78 1.51 -17.38
C ALA A 88 -3.08 2.52 -18.50
N HIS A 89 -3.81 2.08 -19.52
CA HIS A 89 -4.31 2.88 -20.62
C HIS A 89 -5.82 3.10 -20.58
N THR A 90 -6.52 2.43 -19.67
CA THR A 90 -7.98 2.54 -19.47
C THR A 90 -8.32 2.58 -17.99
N SER A 91 -9.44 3.24 -17.66
CA SER A 91 -9.93 3.30 -16.28
C SER A 91 -10.16 1.91 -15.68
N SER A 92 -10.73 0.98 -16.45
CA SER A 92 -10.99 -0.38 -15.98
C SER A 92 -9.70 -1.13 -15.63
N HIS A 93 -8.67 -0.98 -16.45
CA HIS A 93 -7.35 -1.58 -16.19
C HIS A 93 -6.71 -0.97 -14.93
N PHE A 94 -6.80 0.35 -14.79
CA PHE A 94 -6.33 1.05 -13.60
C PHE A 94 -7.05 0.56 -12.33
N LEU A 95 -8.40 0.49 -12.35
CA LEU A 95 -9.19 0.03 -11.21
C LEU A 95 -8.87 -1.42 -10.82
N THR A 96 -8.68 -2.30 -11.81
CA THR A 96 -8.25 -3.69 -11.55
C THR A 96 -6.88 -3.73 -10.89
N GLY A 97 -5.93 -2.95 -11.37
CA GLY A 97 -4.63 -2.79 -10.74
C GLY A 97 -4.73 -2.30 -9.29
N ARG A 98 -5.61 -1.33 -9.02
CA ARG A 98 -5.86 -0.81 -7.66
C ARG A 98 -6.43 -1.87 -6.73
N PHE A 99 -7.35 -2.71 -7.20
CA PHE A 99 -7.89 -3.82 -6.41
C PHE A 99 -6.80 -4.82 -6.02
N ILE A 100 -6.00 -5.26 -6.99
CA ILE A 100 -4.90 -6.21 -6.77
C ILE A 100 -3.82 -5.60 -5.85
N GLN A 101 -3.51 -4.30 -6.03
CA GLN A 101 -2.59 -3.57 -5.17
C GLN A 101 -3.08 -3.52 -3.72
N GLY A 102 -4.40 -3.32 -3.52
CA GLY A 102 -5.03 -3.40 -2.20
C GLY A 102 -4.87 -4.77 -1.55
N ILE A 103 -5.03 -5.87 -2.32
CA ILE A 103 -4.79 -7.23 -1.81
C ILE A 103 -3.35 -7.37 -1.30
N GLY A 104 -2.36 -6.94 -2.06
CA GLY A 104 -0.95 -6.97 -1.65
C GLY A 104 -0.69 -6.20 -0.36
N ALA A 105 -1.20 -4.96 -0.29
CA ALA A 105 -1.08 -4.12 0.89
C ALA A 105 -1.75 -4.73 2.13
N GLY A 106 -2.94 -5.32 1.97
CA GLY A 106 -3.67 -6.00 3.04
C GLY A 106 -2.93 -7.20 3.62
N CYS A 107 -2.32 -8.02 2.76
CA CYS A 107 -1.46 -9.13 3.19
C CYS A 107 -0.26 -8.62 4.01
N CYS A 108 0.44 -7.60 3.51
CA CYS A 108 1.59 -7.01 4.19
C CYS A 108 1.20 -6.40 5.54
N TYR A 109 0.08 -5.68 5.59
CA TYR A 109 -0.42 -5.04 6.80
C TYR A 109 -0.72 -6.07 7.90
N VAL A 110 -1.51 -7.11 7.58
CA VAL A 110 -1.87 -8.16 8.56
C VAL A 110 -0.62 -8.87 9.08
N VAL A 111 0.30 -9.23 8.19
CA VAL A 111 1.53 -9.95 8.58
C VAL A 111 2.44 -9.08 9.43
N ALA A 112 2.55 -7.77 9.13
CA ALA A 112 3.34 -6.86 9.95
C ALA A 112 2.87 -6.83 11.41
N PHE A 113 1.55 -6.70 11.63
CA PHE A 113 0.97 -6.74 12.98
C PHE A 113 1.11 -8.12 13.64
N ALA A 114 0.99 -9.20 12.87
CA ALA A 114 1.21 -10.55 13.40
C ALA A 114 2.66 -10.75 13.87
N ILE A 115 3.65 -10.28 13.09
CA ILE A 115 5.07 -10.32 13.50
C ILE A 115 5.29 -9.56 14.80
N LEU A 116 4.72 -8.36 14.93
CA LEU A 116 4.85 -7.54 16.13
C LEU A 116 4.22 -8.22 17.34
N ARG A 117 3.09 -8.89 17.15
CA ARG A 117 2.41 -9.66 18.23
C ARG A 117 3.25 -10.86 18.67
N ASP A 118 3.86 -11.56 17.72
CA ASP A 118 4.58 -12.81 17.99
C ASP A 118 5.99 -12.56 18.53
N THR A 119 6.58 -11.37 18.32
CA THR A 119 7.98 -11.05 18.68
C THR A 119 8.15 -10.14 19.89
N LEU A 120 7.11 -9.42 20.28
CA LEU A 120 7.19 -8.42 21.34
C LEU A 120 6.30 -8.78 22.53
N ASP A 121 6.84 -8.52 23.73
CA ASP A 121 6.07 -8.51 24.99
C ASP A 121 5.04 -7.37 24.98
N ASP A 122 3.98 -7.47 25.77
CA ASP A 122 2.84 -6.55 25.76
C ASP A 122 3.26 -5.07 25.91
N ARG A 123 4.21 -4.79 26.80
CA ARG A 123 4.68 -3.41 27.04
C ARG A 123 5.43 -2.82 25.86
N ARG A 124 6.30 -3.60 25.21
CA ARG A 124 7.05 -3.17 24.02
C ARG A 124 6.14 -3.08 22.81
N ARG A 125 5.22 -4.03 22.66
CA ARG A 125 4.23 -4.04 21.60
C ARG A 125 3.37 -2.77 21.63
N ALA A 126 2.87 -2.36 22.82
CA ALA A 126 2.12 -1.13 22.95
C ALA A 126 2.89 0.11 22.50
N LYS A 127 4.19 0.22 22.87
CA LYS A 127 5.05 1.32 22.42
C LYS A 127 5.27 1.32 20.89
N VAL A 128 5.54 0.15 20.30
CA VAL A 128 5.78 0.03 18.86
C VAL A 128 4.51 0.32 18.08
N LEU A 129 3.35 -0.17 18.53
CA LEU A 129 2.06 0.14 17.89
C LEU A 129 1.72 1.64 17.98
N SER A 130 1.99 2.29 19.12
CA SER A 130 1.82 3.75 19.25
C SER A 130 2.72 4.51 18.29
N LEU A 131 3.98 4.09 18.11
CA LEU A 131 4.90 4.69 17.16
C LEU A 131 4.44 4.48 15.70
N LEU A 132 4.00 3.26 15.35
CA LEU A 132 3.43 2.96 14.04
C LEU A 132 2.21 3.82 13.74
N ASN A 133 1.28 3.94 14.67
CA ASN A 133 0.11 4.79 14.52
C ASN A 133 0.51 6.26 14.32
N GLY A 134 1.49 6.76 15.08
CA GLY A 134 2.03 8.11 14.89
C GLY A 134 2.61 8.32 13.49
N ILE A 135 3.42 7.38 13.00
CA ILE A 135 3.99 7.43 11.65
C ILE A 135 2.88 7.37 10.60
N THR A 136 1.90 6.48 10.77
CA THR A 136 0.76 6.35 9.85
C THR A 136 -0.08 7.64 9.76
N CYS A 137 -0.18 8.41 10.84
CA CYS A 137 -0.84 9.72 10.83
C CYS A 137 -0.02 10.81 10.11
N ILE A 138 1.31 10.68 10.06
CA ILE A 138 2.18 11.66 9.40
C ILE A 138 2.20 11.44 7.87
N ILE A 139 2.08 10.20 7.41
CA ILE A 139 2.17 9.85 5.98
C ILE A 139 1.14 10.59 5.12
N PRO A 140 -0.17 10.69 5.49
CA PRO A 140 -1.15 11.45 4.72
C PRO A 140 -0.79 12.93 4.53
N VAL A 141 0.08 13.47 5.38
CA VAL A 141 0.59 14.84 5.25
C VAL A 141 1.80 14.89 4.32
N LEU A 142 2.72 13.94 4.47
CA LEU A 142 3.98 13.91 3.71
C LEU A 142 3.82 13.33 2.30
N ALA A 143 2.99 12.30 2.11
CA ALA A 143 2.83 11.63 0.84
C ALA A 143 2.31 12.55 -0.28
N PRO A 144 1.31 13.43 -0.06
CA PRO A 144 0.91 14.42 -1.07
C PRO A 144 2.02 15.40 -1.43
N VAL A 145 2.81 15.85 -0.44
CA VAL A 145 3.94 16.75 -0.70
C VAL A 145 5.00 16.07 -1.56
N LEU A 146 5.39 14.85 -1.21
CA LEU A 146 6.32 14.05 -2.01
C LEU A 146 5.77 13.75 -3.40
N GLY A 147 4.50 13.37 -3.50
CA GLY A 147 3.82 13.14 -4.76
C GLY A 147 3.82 14.38 -5.65
N HIS A 148 3.52 15.55 -5.09
CA HIS A 148 3.57 16.81 -5.82
C HIS A 148 4.98 17.14 -6.32
N LEU A 149 6.01 17.00 -5.48
CA LEU A 149 7.40 17.23 -5.86
C LEU A 149 7.85 16.30 -7.01
N ILE A 150 7.45 15.04 -6.98
CA ILE A 150 7.71 14.09 -8.06
C ILE A 150 7.03 14.57 -9.34
N MET A 151 5.77 14.97 -9.28
CA MET A 151 4.97 15.38 -10.43
C MET A 151 5.38 16.74 -11.03
N LEU A 152 6.19 17.55 -10.34
CA LEU A 152 6.79 18.75 -10.93
C LEU A 152 7.78 18.44 -12.06
N LYS A 153 8.44 17.28 -12.00
CA LYS A 153 9.51 16.90 -12.95
C LYS A 153 9.18 15.64 -13.77
N PHE A 154 8.30 14.79 -13.26
CA PHE A 154 8.02 13.47 -13.82
C PHE A 154 6.51 13.27 -14.08
N PRO A 155 6.11 12.40 -15.00
CA PRO A 155 4.71 12.05 -15.23
C PRO A 155 4.12 11.28 -14.03
N TRP A 156 2.78 11.22 -13.93
CA TRP A 156 2.08 10.58 -12.81
C TRP A 156 2.44 9.10 -12.59
N GLN A 157 2.85 8.38 -13.65
CA GLN A 157 3.31 6.99 -13.58
C GLN A 157 4.48 6.83 -12.59
N SER A 158 5.28 7.89 -12.42
CA SER A 158 6.42 7.91 -11.50
C SER A 158 6.02 7.73 -10.04
N LEU A 159 4.79 8.08 -9.67
CA LEU A 159 4.24 7.81 -8.35
C LEU A 159 4.18 6.30 -8.08
N PHE A 160 3.73 5.53 -9.06
CA PHE A 160 3.67 4.07 -8.96
C PHE A 160 5.05 3.42 -9.03
N TYR A 161 5.97 3.96 -9.83
CA TYR A 161 7.37 3.50 -9.82
C TYR A 161 8.05 3.75 -8.46
N THR A 162 7.73 4.83 -7.78
CA THR A 162 8.20 5.08 -6.41
C THR A 162 7.64 4.03 -5.44
N MET A 163 6.36 3.67 -5.57
CA MET A 163 5.74 2.60 -4.77
C MET A 163 6.38 1.23 -5.03
N ILE A 164 6.78 0.94 -6.28
CA ILE A 164 7.54 -0.27 -6.62
C ILE A 164 8.87 -0.32 -5.87
N GLY A 165 9.57 0.80 -5.79
CA GLY A 165 10.84 0.89 -5.05
C GLY A 165 10.72 0.75 -3.53
N MET A 166 9.50 0.87 -2.99
CA MET A 166 9.22 0.70 -1.55
C MET A 166 8.85 -0.74 -1.18
N GLY A 167 8.33 -1.56 -2.11
CA GLY A 167 7.89 -2.94 -1.91
C GLY A 167 8.93 -3.97 -2.30
#